data_220341f0b11e5dc60a53297d10f71631
#
_entry.id   220341f0b11e5dc60a53297d10f71631
#
_cell.length_a   1.000
_cell.length_b   1.000
_cell.length_c   1.000
_cell.angle_alpha   90.00
_cell.angle_beta   90.00
_cell.angle_gamma   90.00
#
_symmetry.space_group_name_H-M   'P 1'
#
loop_
_entity.id
_entity.type
_entity.pdbx_description
1 polymer ?
#
loop_
_entity_poly.entity_id
_entity_poly.type
_entity_poly.pdbx_seq_one_letter_code
_entity_poly.pdbx_strand_id
1 'polypeptide(L)'
;MSKSDAGASKKERNKTARWVVTIFFVTILISGTISFTSDLLMANSSMFVAFIILLAIVFIGIIFDVIGVAVTSADEKPFHSMAARKVPGAQESIRLLRNAERVSSICNDVVGDICGVVSGSASATIAVQILRNFEFTLPNIISLLMSALVAGLTVGGKA
;
A
#
# COMPACT_ATOMS: atom_id res chain seq x y z
N MET A 1 -38.07 -17.55 10.83
CA MET A 1 -36.96 -17.19 9.95
C MET A 1 -37.38 -17.46 8.51
N SER A 2 -37.70 -16.43 7.74
CA SER A 2 -38.30 -16.53 6.40
C SER A 2 -37.26 -16.94 5.35
N LYS A 3 -37.71 -17.73 4.33
CA LYS A 3 -36.90 -18.09 3.16
C LYS A 3 -36.30 -16.86 2.41
N SER A 4 -36.91 -15.68 2.61
CA SER A 4 -36.45 -14.39 2.07
C SER A 4 -35.12 -13.93 2.65
N ASP A 5 -34.91 -14.11 3.96
CA ASP A 5 -33.71 -13.67 4.65
C ASP A 5 -32.50 -14.52 4.30
N ALA A 6 -32.68 -15.82 4.06
CA ALA A 6 -31.64 -16.73 3.64
C ALA A 6 -31.15 -16.43 2.21
N GLY A 7 -32.04 -15.98 1.33
CA GLY A 7 -31.67 -15.60 -0.06
C GLY A 7 -30.92 -14.28 -0.14
N ALA A 8 -31.28 -13.30 0.66
CA ALA A 8 -30.58 -12.02 0.75
C ALA A 8 -29.17 -12.18 1.31
N SER A 9 -29.01 -12.94 2.40
CA SER A 9 -27.72 -13.26 3.00
C SER A 9 -26.77 -14.00 2.03
N LYS A 10 -27.30 -14.95 1.25
CA LYS A 10 -26.52 -15.68 0.25
C LYS A 10 -26.05 -14.79 -0.91
N LYS A 11 -26.87 -13.83 -1.34
CA LYS A 11 -26.56 -12.87 -2.40
C LYS A 11 -25.51 -11.85 -1.96
N GLU A 12 -25.56 -11.38 -0.72
CA GLU A 12 -24.54 -10.50 -0.14
C GLU A 12 -23.21 -11.22 0.03
N ARG A 13 -23.23 -12.44 0.56
CA ARG A 13 -22.04 -13.28 0.70
C ARG A 13 -21.34 -13.55 -0.64
N ASN A 14 -22.11 -13.79 -1.70
CA ASN A 14 -21.54 -13.99 -3.03
C ASN A 14 -20.94 -12.69 -3.63
N LYS A 15 -21.51 -11.53 -3.34
CA LYS A 15 -20.94 -10.23 -3.74
C LYS A 15 -19.60 -9.96 -3.04
N THR A 16 -19.57 -10.21 -1.73
CA THR A 16 -18.34 -10.07 -0.93
C THR A 16 -17.26 -11.05 -1.38
N ALA A 17 -17.63 -12.32 -1.62
CA ALA A 17 -16.68 -13.32 -2.11
C ALA A 17 -16.11 -12.95 -3.49
N ARG A 18 -16.95 -12.50 -4.42
CA ARG A 18 -16.48 -12.03 -5.74
C ARG A 18 -15.57 -10.81 -5.61
N TRP A 19 -15.88 -9.87 -4.73
CA TRP A 19 -15.06 -8.70 -4.47
C TRP A 19 -13.68 -9.09 -3.92
N VAL A 20 -13.62 -9.99 -2.93
CA VAL A 20 -12.36 -10.50 -2.36
C VAL A 20 -11.52 -11.21 -3.42
N VAL A 21 -12.14 -12.08 -4.23
CA VAL A 21 -11.43 -12.80 -5.30
C VAL A 21 -10.90 -11.82 -6.35
N THR A 22 -11.69 -10.80 -6.71
CA THR A 22 -11.25 -9.79 -7.68
C THR A 22 -10.06 -8.98 -7.14
N ILE A 23 -10.12 -8.53 -5.88
CA ILE A 23 -9.01 -7.81 -5.26
C ILE A 23 -7.77 -8.71 -5.20
N PHE A 24 -7.91 -9.97 -4.82
CA PHE A 24 -6.80 -10.92 -4.76
C PHE A 24 -6.05 -11.02 -6.10
N PHE A 25 -6.77 -11.24 -7.21
CA PHE A 25 -6.14 -11.32 -8.52
C PHE A 25 -5.56 -9.98 -8.99
N VAL A 26 -6.26 -8.88 -8.74
CA VAL A 26 -5.78 -7.53 -9.08
C VAL A 26 -4.50 -7.20 -8.30
N THR A 27 -4.46 -7.52 -7.01
CA THR A 27 -3.27 -7.30 -6.17
C THR A 27 -2.08 -8.11 -6.67
N ILE A 28 -2.27 -9.39 -7.03
CA ILE A 28 -1.20 -10.22 -7.60
C ILE A 28 -0.65 -9.62 -8.89
N LEU A 29 -1.54 -9.21 -9.81
CA LEU A 29 -1.12 -8.61 -11.08
C LEU A 29 -0.35 -7.31 -10.87
N ILE A 30 -0.88 -6.41 -10.05
CA ILE A 30 -0.25 -5.11 -9.78
C ILE A 30 1.07 -5.32 -9.05
N SER A 31 1.10 -6.10 -7.97
CA SER A 31 2.30 -6.39 -7.20
C SER A 31 3.38 -7.05 -8.05
N GLY A 32 3.02 -8.06 -8.84
CA GLY A 32 3.94 -8.74 -9.75
C GLY A 32 4.53 -7.80 -10.81
N THR A 33 3.70 -6.94 -11.40
CA THR A 33 4.16 -5.98 -12.41
C THR A 33 5.10 -4.94 -11.80
N ILE A 34 4.75 -4.39 -10.64
CA ILE A 34 5.56 -3.38 -9.95
C ILE A 34 6.88 -4.01 -9.48
N SER A 35 6.85 -5.19 -8.85
CA SER A 35 8.07 -5.89 -8.42
C SER A 35 8.99 -6.19 -9.60
N PHE A 36 8.46 -6.75 -10.68
CA PHE A 36 9.25 -7.06 -11.87
C PHE A 36 9.89 -5.81 -12.49
N THR A 37 9.13 -4.72 -12.59
CA THR A 37 9.65 -3.45 -13.12
C THR A 37 10.71 -2.85 -12.20
N SER A 38 10.48 -2.89 -10.89
CA SER A 38 11.42 -2.43 -9.88
C SER A 38 12.74 -3.21 -9.93
N ASP A 39 12.68 -4.53 -10.00
CA ASP A 39 13.85 -5.39 -10.07
C ASP A 39 14.66 -5.15 -11.36
N LEU A 40 13.99 -4.98 -12.50
CA LEU A 40 14.66 -4.62 -13.77
C LEU A 40 15.37 -3.26 -13.70
N LEU A 41 14.71 -2.26 -13.12
CA LEU A 41 15.31 -0.94 -12.95
C LEU A 41 16.50 -0.98 -12.01
N MET A 42 16.41 -1.73 -10.92
CA MET A 42 17.48 -1.83 -9.93
C MET A 42 18.67 -2.67 -10.40
N ALA A 43 18.44 -3.73 -11.19
CA ALA A 43 19.50 -4.60 -11.68
C ALA A 43 20.54 -3.87 -12.54
N ASN A 44 20.12 -2.84 -13.28
CA ASN A 44 20.97 -2.05 -14.18
C ASN A 44 21.33 -0.66 -13.63
N SER A 45 20.92 -0.35 -12.40
CA SER A 45 21.12 0.98 -11.80
C SER A 45 22.32 1.00 -10.86
N SER A 46 22.90 2.19 -10.70
CA SER A 46 23.88 2.40 -9.64
C SER A 46 23.21 2.26 -8.27
N MET A 47 23.99 1.88 -7.26
CA MET A 47 23.51 1.73 -5.88
C MET A 47 22.78 2.98 -5.36
N PHE A 48 23.21 4.17 -5.75
CA PHE A 48 22.55 5.42 -5.36
C PHE A 48 21.15 5.57 -5.96
N VAL A 49 20.99 5.21 -7.24
CA VAL A 49 19.68 5.24 -7.92
C VAL A 49 18.73 4.20 -7.32
N ALA A 50 19.23 3.00 -7.04
CA ALA A 50 18.44 1.97 -6.37
C ALA A 50 17.91 2.43 -5.01
N PHE A 51 18.72 3.15 -4.23
CA PHE A 51 18.32 3.71 -2.95
C PHE A 51 17.23 4.81 -3.09
N ILE A 52 17.35 5.67 -4.11
CA ILE A 52 16.31 6.69 -4.39
C ILE A 52 14.98 6.03 -4.77
N ILE A 53 15.03 4.99 -5.62
CA ILE A 53 13.83 4.23 -6.00
C ILE A 53 13.17 3.60 -4.78
N LEU A 54 13.95 2.97 -3.90
CA LEU A 54 13.47 2.40 -2.65
C LEU A 54 12.76 3.45 -1.78
N LEU A 55 13.39 4.61 -1.58
CA LEU A 55 12.81 5.71 -0.81
C LEU A 55 11.50 6.21 -1.42
N ALA A 56 11.43 6.33 -2.73
CA ALA A 56 10.21 6.76 -3.43
C ALA A 56 9.07 5.77 -3.21
N ILE A 57 9.33 4.46 -3.30
CA ILE A 57 8.32 3.41 -3.06
C ILE A 57 7.82 3.45 -1.62
N VAL A 58 8.72 3.54 -0.64
CA VAL A 58 8.36 3.67 0.78
C VAL A 58 7.51 4.92 1.02
N PHE A 59 7.89 6.05 0.43
CA PHE A 59 7.17 7.32 0.58
C PHE A 59 5.75 7.26 0.00
N ILE A 60 5.59 6.64 -1.17
CA ILE A 60 4.27 6.40 -1.77
C ILE A 60 3.42 5.54 -0.83
N GLY A 61 3.97 4.44 -0.29
CA GLY A 61 3.28 3.58 0.66
C GLY A 61 2.80 4.34 1.90
N ILE A 62 3.65 5.19 2.48
CA ILE A 62 3.30 6.03 3.64
C ILE A 62 2.15 6.99 3.31
N ILE A 63 2.19 7.67 2.15
CA ILE A 63 1.13 8.60 1.74
C ILE A 63 -0.22 7.88 1.64
N PHE A 64 -0.27 6.73 0.97
CA PHE A 64 -1.52 5.97 0.83
C PHE A 64 -2.04 5.46 2.16
N ASP A 65 -1.18 5.04 3.06
CA ASP A 65 -1.54 4.61 4.41
C ASP A 65 -2.16 5.76 5.22
N VAL A 66 -1.54 6.94 5.19
CA VAL A 66 -2.07 8.16 5.83
C VAL A 66 -3.44 8.55 5.25
N ILE A 67 -3.61 8.46 3.93
CA ILE A 67 -4.91 8.70 3.28
C ILE A 67 -5.96 7.70 3.77
N GLY A 68 -5.61 6.41 3.85
CA GLY A 68 -6.50 5.37 4.33
C GLY A 68 -6.98 5.61 5.76
N VAL A 69 -6.07 5.99 6.65
CA VAL A 69 -6.39 6.35 8.04
C VAL A 69 -7.21 7.65 8.10
N ALA A 70 -6.85 8.68 7.34
CA ALA A 70 -7.54 9.95 7.32
C ALA A 70 -9.01 9.81 6.91
N VAL A 71 -9.29 8.97 5.89
CA VAL A 71 -10.67 8.74 5.41
C VAL A 71 -11.53 8.03 6.47
N THR A 72 -10.96 7.11 7.25
CA THR A 72 -11.70 6.42 8.32
C THR A 72 -11.91 7.27 9.57
N SER A 73 -11.04 8.25 9.80
CA SER A 73 -11.07 9.10 10.99
C SER A 73 -11.85 10.41 10.78
N ALA A 74 -12.15 10.79 9.54
CA ALA A 74 -12.80 12.06 9.21
C ALA A 74 -14.31 12.04 9.47
N ASP A 75 -14.85 13.16 9.99
CA ASP A 75 -16.31 13.37 10.18
C ASP A 75 -16.94 13.88 8.87
N GLU A 76 -18.09 13.36 8.49
CA GLU A 76 -18.85 13.81 7.30
C GLU A 76 -19.46 15.22 7.47
N LYS A 77 -19.77 15.66 8.69
CA LYS A 77 -20.53 16.89 8.94
C LYS A 77 -19.93 18.16 8.30
N PRO A 78 -18.62 18.43 8.41
CA PRO A 78 -18.02 19.61 7.77
C PRO A 78 -18.19 19.59 6.25
N PHE A 79 -18.08 18.42 5.63
CA PHE A 79 -18.16 18.27 4.18
C PHE A 79 -19.58 18.50 3.64
N HIS A 80 -20.64 18.21 4.41
CA HIS A 80 -22.01 18.55 4.05
C HIS A 80 -22.22 20.06 3.99
N SER A 81 -21.67 20.82 4.93
CA SER A 81 -21.73 22.28 4.92
C SER A 81 -20.97 22.91 3.74
N MET A 82 -19.82 22.33 3.40
CA MET A 82 -19.03 22.71 2.23
C MET A 82 -19.73 22.37 0.91
N ALA A 83 -20.39 21.24 0.82
CA ALA A 83 -21.17 20.82 -0.35
C ALA A 83 -22.38 21.75 -0.57
N ALA A 84 -23.06 22.18 0.49
CA ALA A 84 -24.15 23.16 0.42
C ALA A 84 -23.68 24.51 -0.14
N ARG A 85 -22.41 24.89 0.11
CA ARG A 85 -21.76 26.09 -0.42
C ARG A 85 -21.12 25.87 -1.81
N LYS A 86 -21.35 24.71 -2.44
CA LYS A 86 -20.81 24.32 -3.74
C LYS A 86 -19.27 24.40 -3.83
N VAL A 87 -18.57 24.12 -2.72
CA VAL A 87 -17.11 24.05 -2.71
C VAL A 87 -16.65 22.87 -3.57
N PRO A 88 -15.73 23.08 -4.53
CA PRO A 88 -15.22 22.01 -5.37
C PRO A 88 -14.61 20.86 -4.53
N GLY A 89 -14.93 19.62 -4.89
CA GLY A 89 -14.42 18.43 -4.19
C GLY A 89 -15.22 17.98 -2.97
N ALA A 90 -16.10 18.84 -2.39
CA ALA A 90 -16.86 18.49 -1.19
C ALA A 90 -17.79 17.29 -1.38
N GLN A 91 -18.44 17.15 -2.54
CA GLN A 91 -19.31 16.01 -2.84
C GLN A 91 -18.50 14.71 -2.99
N GLU A 92 -17.33 14.77 -3.61
CA GLU A 92 -16.45 13.61 -3.76
C GLU A 92 -15.87 13.18 -2.41
N SER A 93 -15.56 14.13 -1.52
CA SER A 93 -15.13 13.83 -0.16
C SER A 93 -16.21 13.08 0.62
N ILE A 94 -17.47 13.51 0.54
CA ILE A 94 -18.60 12.80 1.16
C ILE A 94 -18.72 11.38 0.59
N ARG A 95 -18.53 11.21 -0.71
CA ARG A 95 -18.60 9.90 -1.37
C ARG A 95 -17.49 8.96 -0.91
N LEU A 96 -16.27 9.48 -0.73
CA LEU A 96 -15.14 8.74 -0.18
C LEU A 96 -15.42 8.32 1.27
N LEU A 97 -15.86 9.25 2.11
CA LEU A 97 -16.18 9.00 3.53
C LEU A 97 -17.29 7.96 3.71
N ARG A 98 -18.32 7.98 2.87
CA ARG A 98 -19.38 6.94 2.89
C ARG A 98 -18.88 5.54 2.51
N ASN A 99 -17.76 5.45 1.83
CA ASN A 99 -17.12 4.20 1.47
C ASN A 99 -15.77 4.04 2.19
N ALA A 100 -15.60 4.67 3.36
CA ALA A 100 -14.35 4.75 4.09
C ALA A 100 -13.67 3.39 4.29
N GLU A 101 -14.41 2.36 4.67
CA GLU A 101 -13.87 1.00 4.84
C GLU A 101 -13.23 0.45 3.56
N ARG A 102 -13.86 0.67 2.40
CA ARG A 102 -13.32 0.20 1.12
C ARG A 102 -12.11 1.01 0.67
N VAL A 103 -12.17 2.33 0.88
CA VAL A 103 -11.06 3.23 0.52
C VAL A 103 -9.86 2.91 1.39
N SER A 104 -10.06 2.78 2.69
CA SER A 104 -9.00 2.41 3.64
C SER A 104 -8.40 1.04 3.32
N SER A 105 -9.24 0.02 3.05
CA SER A 105 -8.78 -1.31 2.67
C SER A 105 -7.93 -1.28 1.40
N ILE A 106 -8.32 -0.53 0.37
CA ILE A 106 -7.51 -0.40 -0.84
C ILE A 106 -6.20 0.33 -0.55
N CYS A 107 -6.23 1.42 0.20
CA CYS A 107 -5.03 2.20 0.49
C CYS A 107 -4.04 1.44 1.39
N ASN A 108 -4.52 0.83 2.45
CA ASN A 108 -3.66 0.16 3.44
C ASN A 108 -3.32 -1.26 3.02
N ASP A 109 -4.33 -2.09 2.70
CA ASP A 109 -4.12 -3.51 2.46
C ASP A 109 -3.56 -3.76 1.06
N VAL A 110 -4.06 -3.05 0.02
CA VAL A 110 -3.58 -3.29 -1.35
C VAL A 110 -2.31 -2.49 -1.61
N VAL A 111 -2.36 -1.16 -1.51
CA VAL A 111 -1.21 -0.31 -1.86
C VAL A 111 -0.11 -0.42 -0.82
N GLY A 112 -0.44 -0.41 0.48
CA GLY A 112 0.51 -0.55 1.57
C GLY A 112 1.28 -1.87 1.51
N ASP A 113 0.57 -2.99 1.30
CA ASP A 113 1.19 -4.31 1.21
C ASP A 113 2.07 -4.45 -0.05
N ILE A 114 1.61 -3.93 -1.20
CA ILE A 114 2.42 -3.92 -2.43
C ILE A 114 3.72 -3.13 -2.21
N CYS A 115 3.62 -1.93 -1.64
CA CYS A 115 4.80 -1.11 -1.35
C CYS A 115 5.73 -1.80 -0.34
N GLY A 116 5.18 -2.51 0.65
CA GLY A 116 5.93 -3.29 1.62
C GLY A 116 6.73 -4.44 0.98
N VAL A 117 6.08 -5.23 0.14
CA VAL A 117 6.74 -6.35 -0.58
C VAL A 117 7.81 -5.84 -1.52
N VAL A 118 7.51 -4.79 -2.31
CA VAL A 118 8.46 -4.22 -3.29
C VAL A 118 9.64 -3.56 -2.58
N SER A 119 9.42 -2.81 -1.50
CA SER A 119 10.51 -2.22 -0.72
C SER A 119 11.38 -3.28 -0.02
N GLY A 120 10.78 -4.39 0.40
CA GLY A 120 11.48 -5.54 0.96
C GLY A 120 12.42 -6.20 -0.07
N SER A 121 11.92 -6.49 -1.28
CA SER A 121 12.75 -7.05 -2.37
C SER A 121 13.85 -6.09 -2.80
N ALA A 122 13.51 -4.81 -2.92
CA ALA A 122 14.47 -3.75 -3.25
C ALA A 122 15.60 -3.63 -2.22
N SER A 123 15.27 -3.67 -0.93
CA SER A 123 16.29 -3.61 0.14
C SER A 123 17.21 -4.83 0.12
N ALA A 124 16.68 -6.02 -0.18
CA ALA A 124 17.48 -7.22 -0.34
C ALA A 124 18.44 -7.12 -1.55
N THR A 125 17.98 -6.59 -2.68
CA THR A 125 18.81 -6.36 -3.87
C THR A 125 19.94 -5.37 -3.58
N ILE A 126 19.66 -4.28 -2.88
CA ILE A 126 20.68 -3.30 -2.45
C ILE A 126 21.68 -3.96 -1.52
N ALA A 127 21.24 -4.77 -0.54
CA ALA A 127 22.13 -5.48 0.36
C ALA A 127 23.10 -6.40 -0.40
N VAL A 128 22.60 -7.14 -1.41
CA VAL A 128 23.45 -7.98 -2.28
C VAL A 128 24.46 -7.14 -3.08
N GLN A 129 24.07 -5.97 -3.59
CA GLN A 129 25.00 -5.06 -4.30
C GLN A 129 26.09 -4.52 -3.37
N ILE A 130 25.75 -4.16 -2.14
CA ILE A 130 26.73 -3.74 -1.12
C ILE A 130 27.74 -4.86 -0.85
N LEU A 131 27.27 -6.08 -0.67
CA LEU A 131 28.12 -7.25 -0.41
C LEU A 131 29.06 -7.57 -1.56
N ARG A 132 28.64 -7.34 -2.81
CA ARG A 132 29.50 -7.54 -4.00
C ARG A 132 30.60 -6.48 -4.11
N ASN A 133 30.33 -5.26 -3.67
CA ASN A 133 31.28 -4.14 -3.80
C ASN A 133 32.23 -4.01 -2.61
N PHE A 134 31.86 -4.57 -1.48
CA PHE A 134 32.65 -4.52 -0.24
C PHE A 134 32.77 -5.94 0.31
N GLU A 135 34.02 -6.40 0.50
CA GLU A 135 34.31 -7.70 1.15
C GLU A 135 34.02 -7.60 2.66
N PHE A 136 32.75 -7.72 3.03
CA PHE A 136 32.37 -7.76 4.44
C PHE A 136 32.38 -9.19 4.99
N THR A 137 32.92 -9.34 6.17
CA THR A 137 33.08 -10.64 6.87
C THR A 137 31.73 -11.22 7.34
N LEU A 138 30.63 -10.42 7.42
CA LEU A 138 29.34 -10.82 7.97
C LEU A 138 28.17 -10.33 7.09
N PRO A 139 27.88 -11.02 5.98
CA PRO A 139 26.85 -10.61 5.01
C PRO A 139 25.42 -10.54 5.60
N ASN A 140 25.09 -11.40 6.56
CA ASN A 140 23.76 -11.45 7.15
C ASN A 140 23.41 -10.21 7.97
N ILE A 141 24.41 -9.55 8.57
CA ILE A 141 24.19 -8.34 9.38
C ILE A 141 23.78 -7.16 8.50
N ILE A 142 24.36 -7.01 7.31
CA ILE A 142 24.04 -5.92 6.38
C ILE A 142 22.60 -6.04 5.90
N SER A 143 22.17 -7.24 5.49
CA SER A 143 20.80 -7.50 5.08
C SER A 143 19.79 -7.23 6.22
N LEU A 144 20.11 -7.65 7.44
CA LEU A 144 19.31 -7.40 8.62
C LEU A 144 19.19 -5.89 8.92
N LEU A 145 20.29 -5.16 8.88
CA LEU A 145 20.31 -3.72 9.14
C LEU A 145 19.51 -2.95 8.09
N MET A 146 19.65 -3.30 6.81
CA MET A 146 18.88 -2.68 5.72
C MET A 146 17.39 -2.93 5.88
N SER A 147 16.99 -4.15 6.15
CA SER A 147 15.58 -4.50 6.38
C SER A 147 15.01 -3.79 7.62
N ALA A 148 15.77 -3.74 8.72
CA ALA A 148 15.36 -3.04 9.94
C ALA A 148 15.23 -1.52 9.72
N LEU A 149 16.13 -0.92 8.95
CA LEU A 149 16.11 0.51 8.63
C LEU A 149 14.88 0.86 7.76
N VAL A 150 14.60 0.06 6.72
CA VAL A 150 13.41 0.23 5.87
C VAL A 150 12.13 0.06 6.69
N ALA A 151 12.05 -0.97 7.54
CA ALA A 151 10.91 -1.18 8.41
C ALA A 151 10.73 0.00 9.39
N GLY A 152 11.81 0.48 9.99
CA GLY A 152 11.80 1.64 10.89
C GLY A 152 11.34 2.92 10.21
N LEU A 153 11.81 3.18 8.98
CA LEU A 153 11.36 4.33 8.17
C LEU A 153 9.88 4.22 7.80
N THR A 154 9.42 3.02 7.44
CA THR A 154 8.02 2.80 7.07
C THR A 154 7.09 3.00 8.27
N VAL A 155 7.43 2.42 9.42
CA VAL A 155 6.62 2.55 10.65
C VAL A 155 6.72 3.97 11.22
N GLY A 156 7.93 4.53 11.30
CA GLY A 156 8.14 5.88 11.81
C GLY A 156 7.53 6.97 10.92
N GLY A 157 7.45 6.75 9.61
CA GLY A 157 6.79 7.68 8.69
C GLY A 157 5.26 7.67 8.78
N LYS A 158 4.67 6.65 9.41
CA LYS A 158 3.22 6.53 9.65
C LYS A 158 2.79 7.08 11.01
N ALA A 159 3.72 7.24 11.96
CA ALA A 159 3.46 7.73 13.31
C ALA A 159 3.32 9.25 13.35
#